data_434bb32c14db02415aadad94f49b4328
#
_entry.id   434bb32c14db02415aadad94f49b4328
#
_cell.length_a   1.000
_cell.length_b   1.000
_cell.length_c   1.000
_cell.angle_alpha   90.00
_cell.angle_beta   90.00
_cell.angle_gamma   90.00
#
_symmetry.space_group_name_H-M   'P 1'
#
loop_
_entity.id
_entity.type
_entity.pdbx_description
1 polymer ?
#
loop_
_entity_poly.entity_id
_entity_poly.type
_entity_poly.pdbx_seq_one_letter_code
_entity_poly.pdbx_strand_id
1 'polypeptide(L)' 'MAKGWTVEIITKGRPGSLPVRSLYAIAIDNPDKALAEVKKRINIGDHQEAVLGDWLSDENVDEHGLRIDEMKIIKTYT' A
#
# COMPACT_ATOMS: atom_id res chain seq x y z
N MET A 1 -18.05 3.02 6.23
CA MET A 1 -17.47 3.27 4.89
C MET A 1 -15.95 3.25 4.99
N ALA A 2 -15.29 2.70 3.99
CA ALA A 2 -13.84 2.74 3.94
C ALA A 2 -13.35 4.18 3.68
N LYS A 3 -12.37 4.63 4.45
CA LYS A 3 -11.72 5.93 4.27
C LYS A 3 -10.32 5.79 3.70
N GLY A 4 -9.83 4.59 3.63
CA GLY A 4 -8.54 4.28 3.07
C GLY A 4 -8.39 2.80 2.82
N TRP A 5 -7.24 2.42 2.30
CA TRP A 5 -6.91 1.04 1.98
C TRP A 5 -5.45 0.75 2.29
N THR A 6 -5.17 -0.51 2.59
CA THR A 6 -3.81 -0.98 2.64
C THR A 6 -3.45 -1.58 1.27
N VAL A 7 -2.22 -1.38 0.85
CA VAL A 7 -1.72 -1.95 -0.40
C VAL A 7 -0.38 -2.62 -0.10
N GLU A 8 -0.27 -3.89 -0.44
CA GLU A 8 0.96 -4.65 -0.28
C GLU A 8 1.76 -4.60 -1.58
N ILE A 9 3.03 -4.23 -1.46
CA ILE A 9 3.95 -4.23 -2.59
C ILE A 9 4.92 -5.39 -2.41
N ILE A 10 4.89 -6.31 -3.35
CA ILE A 10 5.76 -7.48 -3.36
C ILE A 10 6.88 -7.22 -4.36
N THR A 11 8.11 -7.15 -3.87
CA THR A 11 9.29 -6.97 -4.72
C THR A 11 9.98 -8.32 -4.87
N LYS A 12 10.04 -8.82 -6.09
CA LYS A 12 10.73 -10.07 -6.40
C LYS A 12 12.22 -9.80 -6.51
N GLY A 13 13.01 -10.54 -5.74
CA GLY A 13 14.46 -10.44 -5.78
C GLY A 13 15.06 -11.34 -6.86
N ARG A 14 16.38 -11.53 -6.77
CA ARG A 14 17.11 -12.44 -7.65
C ARG A 14 16.67 -13.89 -7.41
N PRO A 15 16.82 -14.80 -8.38
CA PRO A 15 16.55 -16.22 -8.17
C PRO A 15 17.27 -16.73 -6.91
N GLY A 16 16.52 -17.42 -6.04
CA GLY A 16 17.01 -17.92 -4.76
C GLY A 16 16.87 -16.96 -3.59
N SER A 17 16.46 -15.71 -3.82
CA SER A 17 16.19 -14.74 -2.77
C SER A 17 14.71 -14.70 -2.42
N LEU A 18 14.40 -14.45 -1.13
CA LEU A 18 13.03 -14.27 -0.69
C LEU A 18 12.49 -12.91 -1.16
N PRO A 19 11.22 -12.85 -1.57
CA PRO A 19 10.63 -11.57 -1.94
C PRO A 19 10.49 -10.66 -0.73
N VAL A 20 10.65 -9.36 -0.96
CA VAL A 20 10.44 -8.32 0.05
C VAL A 20 9.00 -7.82 -0.08
N ARG A 21 8.30 -7.73 1.04
CA ARG A 21 6.93 -7.23 1.08
C ARG A 21 6.88 -5.95 1.89
N SER A 22 6.22 -4.96 1.34
CA SER A 22 6.01 -3.69 2.02
C SER A 22 4.52 -3.39 2.07
N LEU A 23 4.02 -3.01 3.24
CA LEU A 23 2.62 -2.67 3.42
C LEU A 23 2.47 -1.16 3.53
N TYR A 24 1.66 -0.59 2.66
CA TYR A 24 1.37 0.84 2.64
C TYR A 24 -0.08 1.08 3.03
N ALA A 25 -0.34 2.21 3.69
CA ALA A 25 -1.69 2.70 3.94
C ALA A 25 -1.87 3.98 3.16
N ILE A 26 -3.01 4.13 2.52
CA ILE A 26 -3.34 5.33 1.76
C ILE A 26 -4.77 5.78 2.09
N ALA A 27 -4.94 7.07 2.33
CA ALA A 27 -6.24 7.65 2.69
C ALA A 27 -7.05 8.05 1.46
N ILE A 28 -7.38 7.08 0.64
CA ILE A 28 -8.25 7.21 -0.52
C ILE A 28 -9.38 6.18 -0.37
N ASP A 29 -10.62 6.63 -0.43
CA ASP A 29 -11.78 5.78 -0.18
C ASP A 29 -12.09 4.78 -1.30
N ASN A 30 -11.76 5.12 -2.54
CA ASN A 30 -12.01 4.24 -3.68
C ASN A 30 -10.86 3.23 -3.83
N PRO A 31 -11.13 1.91 -3.79
CA PRO A 31 -10.07 0.90 -3.84
C PRO A 31 -9.26 0.94 -5.15
N ASP A 32 -9.91 1.17 -6.29
CA ASP A 32 -9.21 1.22 -7.58
C ASP A 32 -8.28 2.42 -7.65
N LYS A 33 -8.73 3.57 -7.15
CA LYS A 33 -7.92 4.79 -7.10
C LYS A 33 -6.77 4.63 -6.10
N ALA A 34 -7.04 4.02 -4.95
CA ALA A 34 -6.02 3.77 -3.93
C ALA A 34 -4.89 2.91 -4.50
N LEU A 35 -5.24 1.83 -5.16
CA LEU A 35 -4.25 0.92 -5.77
C LEU A 35 -3.46 1.63 -6.87
N ALA A 36 -4.14 2.35 -7.76
CA ALA A 36 -3.49 3.09 -8.86
C ALA A 36 -2.55 4.17 -8.33
N GLU A 37 -2.96 4.89 -7.28
CA GLU A 37 -2.15 5.96 -6.71
C GLU A 37 -0.89 5.43 -6.03
N VAL A 38 -0.98 4.31 -5.31
CA VAL A 38 0.19 3.67 -4.70
C VAL A 38 1.18 3.23 -5.78
N LYS A 39 0.70 2.59 -6.84
CA LYS A 39 1.54 2.18 -7.98
C LYS A 39 2.27 3.37 -8.59
N LYS A 40 1.58 4.48 -8.75
CA LYS A 40 2.13 5.69 -9.34
C LYS A 40 3.18 6.34 -8.44
N ARG A 41 2.89 6.46 -7.14
CA ARG A 41 3.78 7.14 -6.18
C ARG A 41 5.08 6.40 -5.96
N ILE A 42 5.03 5.07 -5.86
CA ILE A 42 6.23 4.26 -5.68
C ILE A 42 6.93 3.93 -6.99
N ASN A 43 6.34 4.30 -8.12
CA ASN A 43 6.87 4.04 -9.46
C ASN A 43 7.20 2.54 -9.64
N ILE A 44 6.16 1.71 -9.49
CA ILE A 44 6.28 0.25 -9.50
C ILE A 44 6.93 -0.24 -10.80
N GLY A 45 7.93 -1.11 -10.66
CA GLY A 45 8.66 -1.69 -11.78
C GLY A 45 8.21 -3.11 -12.11
N ASP A 46 8.86 -3.71 -13.12
CA ASP A 46 8.54 -5.06 -13.60
C ASP A 46 8.75 -6.14 -12.53
N HIS A 47 9.60 -5.86 -11.55
CA HIS A 47 9.90 -6.81 -10.46
C HIS A 47 8.96 -6.69 -9.28
N GLN A 48 8.00 -5.78 -9.36
CA GLN A 48 7.12 -5.47 -8.25
C GLN A 48 5.66 -5.75 -8.61
N GLU A 49 4.89 -6.14 -7.61
CA GLU A 49 3.46 -6.36 -7.76
C GLU A 49 2.74 -5.63 -6.63
N ALA A 50 1.64 -4.97 -6.96
CA ALA A 50 0.80 -4.30 -5.98
C ALA A 50 -0.48 -5.11 -5.78
N VAL A 51 -0.80 -5.40 -4.53
CA VAL A 51 -2.00 -6.17 -4.17
C VAL A 51 -2.82 -5.34 -3.20
N LEU A 52 -4.10 -5.14 -3.53
CA LEU A 52 -5.02 -4.45 -2.64
C LEU A 52 -5.26 -5.30 -1.39
N GLY A 53 -5.08 -4.70 -0.22
CA GLY A 53 -5.27 -5.36 1.06
C GLY A 53 -6.62 -5.03 1.68
N ASP A 54 -6.60 -4.69 2.99
CA ASP A 54 -7.80 -4.42 3.76
C ASP A 54 -8.23 -2.96 3.66
N TRP A 55 -9.53 -2.71 3.86
CA TRP A 55 -10.03 -1.36 3.97
C TRP A 55 -9.68 -0.76 5.33
N LEU A 56 -9.57 0.57 5.37
CA LEU A 56 -9.31 1.32 6.59
C LEU A 56 -10.51 2.17 6.94
N SER A 57 -10.92 2.14 8.22
CA SER A 57 -11.96 3.00 8.75
C SER A 57 -11.40 4.39 9.04
N ASP A 58 -12.28 5.34 9.38
CA ASP A 58 -11.85 6.67 9.85
C ASP A 58 -10.88 6.56 11.01
N GLU A 59 -11.16 5.68 11.97
CA GLU A 59 -10.31 5.46 13.14
C GLU A 59 -8.93 4.96 12.75
N ASN A 60 -8.88 4.01 11.81
CA ASN A 60 -7.61 3.45 11.35
C ASN A 60 -6.77 4.50 10.60
N VAL A 61 -7.43 5.32 9.79
CA VAL A 61 -6.75 6.43 9.09
C VAL A 61 -6.17 7.42 10.10
N ASP A 62 -6.94 7.76 11.14
CA ASP A 62 -6.49 8.64 12.21
C ASP A 62 -5.33 8.04 13.02
N GLU A 63 -5.41 6.75 13.34
CA GLU A 63 -4.35 6.04 14.06
C GLU A 63 -3.02 6.07 13.33
N HIS A 64 -3.06 5.96 12.00
CA HIS A 64 -1.86 6.03 11.17
C HIS A 64 -1.42 7.47 10.90
N GLY A 65 -2.19 8.44 11.36
CA GLY A 65 -1.88 9.86 11.14
C GLY A 65 -1.97 10.28 9.68
N LEU A 66 -2.82 9.62 8.91
CA LEU A 66 -2.98 9.90 7.48
C LEU A 66 -3.91 11.09 7.26
N ARG A 67 -3.47 12.00 6.39
CA ARG A 67 -4.31 13.05 5.86
C ARG A 67 -4.98 12.55 4.57
N ILE A 68 -5.98 13.28 4.10
CA ILE A 68 -6.65 12.96 2.84
C ILE A 68 -5.59 12.82 1.72
N ASP A 69 -5.67 11.73 0.96
CA ASP A 69 -4.75 11.39 -0.12
C ASP A 69 -3.29 11.12 0.31
N GLU A 70 -3.02 11.05 1.60
CA GLU A 70 -1.67 10.74 2.10
C GLU A 70 -1.41 9.24 2.09
N MET A 71 -0.19 8.87 1.78
CA MET A 71 0.27 7.48 1.82
C MET A 71 1.43 7.35 2.80
N LYS A 72 1.41 6.29 3.61
CA LYS A 72 2.51 5.97 4.53
C LYS A 72 2.85 4.50 4.46
N ILE A 73 4.12 4.18 4.63
CA ILE A 73 4.55 2.81 4.82
C ILE A 73 4.24 2.40 6.25
N ILE A 74 3.55 1.27 6.41
CA ILE A 74 3.18 0.73 7.72
C ILE A 74 4.23 -0.27 8.18
N LYS A 75 4.63 -1.17 7.31
CA LYS A 75 5.50 -2.28 7.67
C LYS A 75 6.24 -2.83 6.46
N THR A 76 7.46 -3.28 6.68
CA THR A 76 8.24 -3.97 5.66
C THR A 76 8.58 -5.37 6.19
N TYR A 77 8.33 -6.38 5.36
CA TYR A 77 8.65 -7.78 5.65
C TYR A 77 9.81 -8.23 4.78
N THR A 78 10.74 -8.91 5.37
CA THR A 78 11.86 -9.51 4.64
C THR A 78 11.82 -11.04 4.74
#